data_ec82551bff3178b0ab7ac118c8dc4ad3
#
_entry.id   ec82551bff3178b0ab7ac118c8dc4ad3
#
_cell.length_a   1.000
_cell.length_b   1.000
_cell.length_c   1.000
_cell.angle_alpha   90.00
_cell.angle_beta   90.00
_cell.angle_gamma   90.00
#
_symmetry.space_group_name_H-M   'P 1'
#
loop_
_entity.id
_entity.type
_entity.pdbx_description
1 polymer ?
#
loop_
_entity_poly.entity_id
_entity_poly.type
_entity_poly.pdbx_seq_one_letter_code
_entity_poly.pdbx_strand_id
1 'polypeptide(L)'
;MMYCEVNVGERIRYFRNLRGWSQEALALQAEINPAFLGHLERGLKSPTIKTLEKIVRALDISLAELFADPQPVDNARDAVIAQVCDQIRDLPLESIERINVIVRNVLAIEK
;
A
#
# COMPACT_ATOMS: atom_id res chain seq x y z
N MET A 1 -6.77 -8.78 -21.23
CA MET A 1 -6.26 -8.76 -20.90
C MET A 1 -5.90 -8.84 -20.33
N MET A 2 -5.87 -9.15 -20.36
CA MET A 2 -5.38 -8.98 -19.89
C MET A 2 -4.35 -9.28 -19.12
N TYR A 3 -3.52 -9.34 -19.22
CA TYR A 3 -2.51 -9.54 -18.27
C TYR A 3 -2.31 -8.28 -17.45
N CYS A 4 -1.85 -8.44 -16.24
CA CYS A 4 -1.63 -7.30 -15.39
C CYS A 4 -0.17 -7.00 -15.36
N GLU A 5 0.22 -5.89 -15.92
CA GLU A 5 1.52 -5.38 -15.64
C GLU A 5 1.55 -4.97 -14.19
N VAL A 6 2.52 -5.45 -13.45
CA VAL A 6 2.68 -5.02 -12.07
C VAL A 6 3.15 -3.57 -12.08
N ASN A 7 2.36 -2.70 -11.53
CA ASN A 7 2.74 -1.30 -11.41
C ASN A 7 3.59 -1.13 -10.17
N VAL A 8 4.89 -1.04 -10.38
CA VAL A 8 5.85 -0.96 -9.28
C VAL A 8 5.58 0.25 -8.40
N GLY A 9 5.23 1.39 -9.01
CA GLY A 9 4.94 2.59 -8.24
C GLY A 9 3.78 2.39 -7.28
N GLU A 10 2.71 1.76 -7.75
CA GLU A 10 1.57 1.47 -6.89
C GLU A 10 1.91 0.48 -5.79
N ARG A 11 2.75 -0.50 -6.09
CA ARG A 11 3.18 -1.45 -5.09
C ARG A 11 4.02 -0.79 -4.00
N ILE A 12 4.92 0.11 -4.39
CA ILE A 12 5.71 0.87 -3.43
C ILE A 12 4.79 1.68 -2.53
N ARG A 13 3.83 2.36 -3.12
CA ARG A 13 2.87 3.15 -2.37
C ARG A 13 2.06 2.28 -1.42
N TYR A 14 1.63 1.12 -1.87
CA TYR A 14 0.88 0.18 -1.05
C TYR A 14 1.65 -0.20 0.20
N PHE A 15 2.89 -0.64 0.05
CA PHE A 15 3.69 -1.06 1.19
C PHE A 15 4.07 0.12 2.08
N ARG A 16 4.29 1.30 1.48
CA ARG A 16 4.54 2.50 2.26
C ARG A 16 3.35 2.83 3.15
N ASN A 17 2.16 2.77 2.57
CA ASN A 17 0.93 3.05 3.32
C ASN A 17 0.67 2.03 4.43
N LEU A 18 1.03 0.78 4.20
CA LEU A 18 0.92 -0.24 5.24
C LEU A 18 1.75 0.11 6.47
N ARG A 19 2.86 0.80 6.27
CA ARG A 19 3.69 1.23 7.39
C ARG A 19 3.27 2.57 7.97
N GLY A 20 2.29 3.22 7.35
CA GLY A 20 1.85 4.54 7.79
C GLY A 20 2.87 5.63 7.51
N TRP A 21 3.76 5.43 6.57
CA TRP A 21 4.81 6.39 6.25
C TRP A 21 4.39 7.36 5.16
N SER A 22 4.90 8.60 5.27
CA SER A 22 4.79 9.56 4.18
C SER A 22 5.85 9.24 3.12
N GLN A 23 5.76 9.90 1.97
CA GLN A 23 6.79 9.77 0.96
C GLN A 23 8.15 10.22 1.51
N GLU A 24 8.15 11.29 2.27
CA GLU A 24 9.38 11.78 2.89
C GLU A 24 9.99 10.75 3.85
N ALA A 25 9.15 10.09 4.63
CA ALA A 25 9.64 9.10 5.58
C ALA A 25 10.29 7.92 4.86
N LEU A 26 9.64 7.39 3.82
CA LEU A 26 10.21 6.30 3.07
C LEU A 26 11.48 6.73 2.35
N ALA A 27 11.46 7.91 1.74
CA ALA A 27 12.64 8.41 1.03
C ALA A 27 13.83 8.55 1.96
N LEU A 28 13.59 9.02 3.18
CA LEU A 28 14.65 9.13 4.18
C LEU A 28 15.21 7.75 4.52
N GLN A 29 14.35 6.78 4.77
CA GLN A 29 14.78 5.43 5.12
C GLN A 29 15.50 4.75 3.96
N ALA A 30 15.08 5.01 2.73
CA ALA A 30 15.69 4.43 1.55
C ALA A 30 16.89 5.24 1.03
N GLU A 31 17.13 6.39 1.63
CA GLU A 31 18.22 7.28 1.22
C GLU A 31 18.09 7.73 -0.22
N ILE A 32 16.88 8.12 -0.61
CA ILE A 32 16.60 8.65 -1.94
C ILE A 32 15.87 9.99 -1.80
N ASN A 33 15.80 10.71 -2.90
CA ASN A 33 15.14 12.00 -2.94
C ASN A 33 13.62 11.81 -2.89
N PRO A 34 12.90 12.53 -2.00
CA PRO A 34 11.45 12.40 -1.91
C PRO A 34 10.71 12.73 -3.21
N ALA A 35 11.18 13.71 -3.97
CA ALA A 35 10.56 14.04 -5.26
C ALA A 35 10.71 12.90 -6.24
N PHE A 36 11.87 12.25 -6.24
CA PHE A 36 12.11 11.09 -7.07
C PHE A 36 11.18 9.95 -6.69
N LEU A 37 11.03 9.70 -5.38
CA LEU A 37 10.10 8.67 -4.92
C LEU A 37 8.67 8.97 -5.36
N GLY A 38 8.24 10.22 -5.28
CA GLY A 38 6.93 10.62 -5.76
C GLY A 38 6.74 10.32 -7.24
N HIS A 39 7.78 10.57 -8.04
CA HIS A 39 7.73 10.26 -9.45
C HIS A 39 7.65 8.75 -9.71
N LEU A 40 8.36 7.96 -8.92
CA LEU A 40 8.29 6.50 -9.02
C LEU A 40 6.90 6.00 -8.70
N GLU A 41 6.29 6.53 -7.65
CA GLU A 41 4.96 6.10 -7.23
C GLU A 41 3.89 6.43 -8.26
N ARG A 42 4.08 7.52 -9.00
CA ARG A 42 3.14 7.92 -10.05
C ARG A 42 3.45 7.31 -11.40
N GLY A 43 4.51 6.52 -11.49
CA GLY A 43 4.88 5.87 -12.74
C GLY A 43 5.54 6.79 -13.74
N LEU A 44 6.01 7.96 -13.30
CA LEU A 44 6.64 8.93 -14.20
C LEU A 44 8.10 8.62 -14.48
N LYS A 45 8.71 7.78 -13.67
CA LYS A 45 10.09 7.36 -13.84
C LYS A 45 10.22 5.87 -13.54
N SER A 46 11.18 5.23 -14.21
CA SER A 46 11.46 3.82 -13.98
C SER A 46 12.62 3.70 -13.01
N PRO A 47 12.46 2.93 -11.94
CA PRO A 47 13.55 2.74 -10.98
C PRO A 47 14.58 1.75 -11.51
N THR A 48 15.82 1.91 -11.07
CA THR A 48 16.83 0.89 -11.29
C THR A 48 16.69 -0.19 -10.24
N ILE A 49 17.31 -1.34 -10.48
CA ILE A 49 17.31 -2.42 -9.48
C ILE A 49 17.95 -1.94 -8.18
N LYS A 50 19.00 -1.14 -8.28
CA LYS A 50 19.67 -0.61 -7.11
C LYS A 50 18.73 0.25 -6.26
N THR A 51 17.96 1.11 -6.92
CA THR A 51 16.96 1.94 -6.23
C THR A 51 15.89 1.07 -5.58
N LEU A 52 15.41 0.06 -6.31
CA LEU A 52 14.41 -0.85 -5.76
C LEU A 52 14.93 -1.61 -4.55
N GLU A 53 16.20 -2.01 -4.57
CA GLU A 53 16.80 -2.67 -3.41
C GLU A 53 16.79 -1.77 -2.19
N LYS A 54 17.08 -0.48 -2.36
CA LYS A 54 17.03 0.47 -1.25
C LYS A 54 15.62 0.59 -0.70
N ILE A 55 14.64 0.66 -1.59
CA ILE A 55 13.25 0.81 -1.19
C ILE A 55 12.74 -0.43 -0.46
N VAL A 56 12.98 -1.63 -1.01
CA VAL A 56 12.49 -2.84 -0.35
C VAL A 56 13.18 -3.08 0.98
N ARG A 57 14.45 -2.73 1.08
CA ARG A 57 15.15 -2.84 2.35
C ARG A 57 14.54 -1.91 3.39
N ALA A 58 14.22 -0.69 3.00
CA ALA A 58 13.58 0.26 3.89
C ALA A 58 12.21 -0.22 4.33
N LEU A 59 11.48 -0.86 3.42
CA LEU A 59 10.14 -1.39 3.70
C LEU A 59 10.18 -2.75 4.39
N ASP A 60 11.35 -3.36 4.49
CA ASP A 60 11.52 -4.68 5.09
C ASP A 60 10.70 -5.75 4.35
N ILE A 61 10.74 -5.69 3.03
CA ILE A 61 10.11 -6.68 2.17
C ILE A 61 11.15 -7.17 1.17
N SER A 62 10.82 -8.23 0.45
CA SER A 62 11.69 -8.73 -0.62
C SER A 62 11.28 -8.13 -1.96
N LEU A 63 12.18 -8.19 -2.94
CA LEU A 63 11.83 -7.80 -4.31
C LEU A 63 10.69 -8.67 -4.84
N ALA A 64 10.68 -9.94 -4.46
CA ALA A 64 9.62 -10.86 -4.89
C ALA A 64 8.26 -10.38 -4.36
N GLU A 65 8.22 -9.94 -3.11
CA GLU A 65 6.98 -9.40 -2.54
C GLU A 65 6.54 -8.14 -3.25
N LEU A 66 7.48 -7.28 -3.60
CA LEU A 66 7.17 -6.04 -4.31
C LEU A 66 6.55 -6.33 -5.67
N PHE A 67 7.03 -7.34 -6.36
CA PHE A 67 6.57 -7.66 -7.71
C PHE A 67 5.48 -8.71 -7.75
N ALA A 68 5.05 -9.23 -6.60
CA ALA A 68 4.02 -10.27 -6.59
C ALA A 68 2.68 -9.71 -7.10
N ASP A 69 2.06 -10.48 -7.97
CA ASP A 69 0.74 -10.09 -8.49
C ASP A 69 -0.31 -10.25 -7.40
N PRO A 70 -1.29 -9.33 -7.35
CA PRO A 70 -2.42 -9.53 -6.47
C PRO A 70 -3.12 -10.85 -6.82
N GLN A 71 -3.61 -11.54 -5.80
CA GLN A 71 -4.33 -12.79 -6.03
C GLN A 71 -5.64 -12.50 -6.73
N PRO A 72 -5.88 -13.12 -7.88
CA PRO A 72 -7.11 -12.83 -8.61
C PRO A 72 -8.36 -13.47 -8.02
N VAL A 73 -8.18 -14.49 -7.19
CA VAL A 73 -9.29 -15.32 -6.73
C VAL A 73 -10.31 -14.55 -5.92
N ASP A 74 -9.86 -13.69 -5.05
CA ASP A 74 -10.75 -12.93 -4.16
C ASP A 74 -10.71 -11.45 -4.45
N ASN A 75 -10.48 -11.08 -5.69
CA ASN A 75 -10.28 -9.69 -6.03
C ASN A 75 -11.44 -8.78 -5.64
N ALA A 76 -12.68 -9.25 -5.82
CA ALA A 76 -13.83 -8.42 -5.46
C ALA A 76 -13.84 -8.14 -3.95
N ARG A 77 -13.57 -9.16 -3.16
CA ARG A 77 -13.53 -9.03 -1.72
C ARG A 77 -12.38 -8.12 -1.28
N ASP A 78 -11.19 -8.39 -1.82
CA ASP A 78 -10.01 -7.62 -1.45
C ASP A 78 -10.13 -6.17 -1.90
N ALA A 79 -10.76 -5.92 -3.04
CA ALA A 79 -10.97 -4.57 -3.52
C ALA A 79 -11.88 -3.80 -2.58
N VAL A 80 -12.94 -4.43 -2.08
CA VAL A 80 -13.85 -3.78 -1.13
C VAL A 80 -13.13 -3.50 0.19
N ILE A 81 -12.35 -4.45 0.67
CA ILE A 81 -11.57 -4.25 1.89
C ILE A 81 -10.60 -3.07 1.72
N ALA A 82 -9.92 -3.00 0.58
CA ALA A 82 -9.00 -1.90 0.32
C ALA A 82 -9.74 -0.56 0.28
N GLN A 83 -10.91 -0.52 -0.33
CA GLN A 83 -11.72 0.70 -0.37
C GLN A 83 -12.12 1.16 1.03
N VAL A 84 -12.53 0.21 1.87
CA VAL A 84 -12.92 0.53 3.25
C VAL A 84 -11.70 1.08 4.00
N CYS A 85 -10.55 0.44 3.85
CA CYS A 85 -9.34 0.91 4.51
C CYS A 85 -8.96 2.32 4.07
N ASP A 86 -9.08 2.60 2.77
CA ASP A 86 -8.77 3.93 2.25
C ASP A 86 -9.72 4.98 2.81
N GLN A 87 -10.99 4.64 2.95
CA GLN A 87 -11.99 5.58 3.45
C GLN A 87 -11.74 5.95 4.91
N ILE A 88 -11.25 5.02 5.71
CA ILE A 88 -11.09 5.27 7.14
C ILE A 88 -9.69 5.73 7.54
N ARG A 89 -8.73 5.61 6.62
CA ARG A 89 -7.32 5.87 6.96
C ARG A 89 -7.07 7.25 7.49
N ASP A 90 -7.69 8.25 6.90
CA ASP A 90 -7.45 9.66 7.24
C ASP A 90 -8.44 10.20 8.26
N LEU A 91 -9.30 9.35 8.81
CA LEU A 91 -10.28 9.77 9.79
C LEU A 91 -9.63 9.92 11.16
N PRO A 92 -10.18 10.78 12.03
CA PRO A 92 -9.71 10.86 13.40
C PRO A 92 -9.92 9.53 14.12
N LEU A 93 -9.09 9.28 15.12
CA LEU A 93 -9.17 8.04 15.88
C LEU A 93 -10.57 7.80 16.42
N GLU A 94 -11.21 8.83 16.92
CA GLU A 94 -12.57 8.76 17.45
C GLU A 94 -13.54 8.17 16.43
N SER A 95 -13.45 8.62 15.17
CA SER A 95 -14.31 8.10 14.11
C SER A 95 -14.00 6.65 13.79
N ILE A 96 -12.72 6.30 13.79
CA ILE A 96 -12.30 4.93 13.51
C ILE A 96 -12.81 4.00 14.60
N GLU A 97 -12.78 4.43 15.86
CA GLU A 97 -13.30 3.64 16.96
C GLU A 97 -14.80 3.39 16.83
N ARG A 98 -15.56 4.39 16.39
CA ARG A 98 -16.99 4.23 16.16
C ARG A 98 -17.26 3.22 15.07
N ILE A 99 -16.49 3.28 13.99
CA ILE A 99 -16.62 2.32 12.89
C ILE A 99 -16.31 0.91 13.38
N ASN A 100 -15.31 0.77 14.23
CA ASN A 100 -14.94 -0.53 14.78
C ASN A 100 -16.09 -1.14 15.60
N VAL A 101 -16.78 -0.32 16.36
CA VAL A 101 -17.95 -0.79 17.13
C VAL A 101 -19.04 -1.30 16.19
N ILE A 102 -19.31 -0.56 15.12
CA ILE A 102 -20.32 -0.96 14.14
C ILE A 102 -19.92 -2.30 13.50
N VAL A 103 -18.65 -2.45 13.12
CA VAL A 103 -18.18 -3.69 12.53
C VAL A 103 -18.36 -4.86 13.47
N ARG A 104 -18.03 -4.69 14.74
CA ARG A 104 -18.22 -5.74 15.75
C ARG A 104 -19.69 -6.16 15.86
N ASN A 105 -20.58 -5.19 15.83
CA ASN A 105 -22.01 -5.48 15.93
C ASN A 105 -22.51 -6.25 14.71
N VAL A 106 -22.04 -5.89 13.53
CA VAL A 106 -22.41 -6.61 12.30
C VAL A 106 -21.90 -8.05 12.37
N LEU A 107 -20.66 -8.24 12.79
CA LEU A 107 -20.10 -9.59 12.89
C LEU A 107 -20.82 -10.44 13.93
N ALA A 108 -21.27 -9.83 15.02
CA ALA A 108 -22.03 -10.54 16.05
C ALA A 108 -23.37 -11.02 15.51
N ILE A 109 -24.01 -10.23 14.66
CA ILE A 109 -25.29 -10.61 14.05
C ILE A 109 -25.14 -11.78 13.08
N GLU A 110 -24.01 -11.86 12.41
CA GLU A 110 -23.80 -12.90 11.40
C GLU A 110 -23.46 -14.27 11.99
N LYS A 111 -23.20 -14.37 13.27
CA LYS A 111 -22.86 -15.65 13.89
C LYS A 111 -24.10 -16.49 14.22
#